data_9a26883b0640ea564ac87ae8e4b6abc8
#
_entry.id   9a26883b0640ea564ac87ae8e4b6abc8
#
_cell.length_a   1.000
_cell.length_b   1.000
_cell.length_c   1.000
_cell.angle_alpha   90.00
_cell.angle_beta   90.00
_cell.angle_gamma   90.00
#
_symmetry.space_group_name_H-M   'P 1'
#
loop_
_entity.id
_entity.type
_entity.pdbx_description
1 polymer ?
#
loop_
_entity_poly.entity_id
_entity_poly.type
_entity_poly.pdbx_seq_one_letter_code
_entity_poly.pdbx_strand_id
1 'polypeptide(L)'
;MSGPVEREGEFRLEEFGEYLRFERRRALSTVSAYLRDCRRMVASAGKASKFTPESLDLTDLRAHLAALSDQGLSARSLARNRSSLRTYFRFLVAEGHLGTDPTEGLDAPPQGRSLPHVMSYEQVLAVLAAIPVEDPKALRDMAMLEVLYASGVRISELTQLRVRDLRLDEGLAVVQGKGERQRFVPLGGSAVRALQRYLREARPDQDRGQSDGAVFLNHHGRRLSRTGAWKIVRRHVDAARAAGTRLGIVTPHTFRHSFATHLLENGAGLAAVQEMLGHADISTTQIYTHVDRSFLLEEHRRYHPRG
;
A
#
# COMPACT_ATOMS: atom_id res chain seq x y z
N MET A 1 -30.79 25.19 -5.74
CA MET A 1 -29.96 24.17 -5.05
C MET A 1 -28.78 23.88 -5.94
N SER A 2 -27.60 24.39 -5.60
CA SER A 2 -26.37 24.22 -6.38
C SER A 2 -26.01 22.74 -6.45
N GLY A 3 -25.65 22.27 -7.65
CA GLY A 3 -25.24 20.88 -7.86
C GLY A 3 -23.91 20.55 -7.18
N PRO A 4 -23.53 19.25 -7.01
CA PRO A 4 -22.30 18.87 -6.36
C PRO A 4 -21.02 19.49 -6.99
N VAL A 5 -21.03 19.71 -8.29
CA VAL A 5 -19.90 20.29 -9.03
C VAL A 5 -19.72 21.78 -8.76
N GLU A 6 -20.83 22.55 -8.68
CA GLU A 6 -20.79 23.98 -8.35
C GLU A 6 -20.22 24.22 -6.93
N ARG A 7 -20.54 23.35 -5.98
CA ARG A 7 -20.02 23.43 -4.61
C ARG A 7 -18.53 23.09 -4.51
N GLU A 8 -18.03 22.16 -5.30
CA GLU A 8 -16.60 21.88 -5.38
C GLU A 8 -15.82 23.11 -5.87
N GLY A 9 -16.40 23.91 -6.77
CA GLY A 9 -15.87 25.18 -7.23
C GLY A 9 -15.82 26.23 -6.13
N GLU A 10 -16.90 26.41 -5.34
CA GLU A 10 -16.93 27.31 -4.19
C GLU A 10 -15.85 26.95 -3.13
N PHE A 11 -15.60 25.65 -2.94
CA PHE A 11 -14.54 25.13 -2.06
C PHE A 11 -13.17 25.00 -2.71
N ARG A 12 -12.96 25.47 -3.95
CA ARG A 12 -11.67 25.47 -4.66
C ARG A 12 -10.92 24.15 -4.61
N LEU A 13 -11.66 23.03 -4.65
CA LEU A 13 -11.04 21.69 -4.49
C LEU A 13 -10.15 21.31 -5.67
N GLU A 14 -10.40 21.84 -6.85
CA GLU A 14 -9.56 21.66 -8.04
C GLU A 14 -8.20 22.35 -7.84
N GLU A 15 -8.20 23.63 -7.48
CA GLU A 15 -7.01 24.41 -7.15
C GLU A 15 -6.18 23.75 -6.03
N PHE A 16 -6.87 23.26 -4.98
CA PHE A 16 -6.20 22.50 -3.93
C PHE A 16 -5.55 21.23 -4.46
N GLY A 17 -6.18 20.53 -5.40
CA GLY A 17 -5.62 19.36 -6.05
C GLY A 17 -4.34 19.69 -6.84
N GLU A 18 -4.31 20.80 -7.54
CA GLU A 18 -3.14 21.31 -8.27
C GLU A 18 -2.02 21.73 -7.32
N TYR A 19 -2.33 22.49 -6.27
CA TYR A 19 -1.39 22.84 -5.21
C TYR A 19 -0.71 21.61 -4.60
N LEU A 20 -1.48 20.58 -4.24
CA LEU A 20 -0.93 19.34 -3.73
C LEU A 20 0.01 18.64 -4.72
N ARG A 21 -0.33 18.67 -6.00
CA ARG A 21 0.39 17.99 -7.07
C ARG A 21 1.67 18.72 -7.44
N PHE A 22 1.58 20.00 -7.72
CA PHE A 22 2.66 20.76 -8.34
C PHE A 22 3.56 21.45 -7.29
N GLU A 23 2.99 22.10 -6.29
CA GLU A 23 3.78 22.81 -5.29
C GLU A 23 4.24 21.89 -4.15
N ARG A 24 3.32 21.06 -3.61
CA ARG A 24 3.67 20.13 -2.52
C ARG A 24 4.22 18.80 -3.02
N ARG A 25 4.29 18.57 -4.34
CA ARG A 25 4.82 17.37 -4.99
C ARG A 25 4.31 16.05 -4.38
N ARG A 26 3.02 16.02 -4.00
CA ARG A 26 2.42 14.84 -3.38
C ARG A 26 2.13 13.76 -4.42
N ALA A 27 2.25 12.49 -4.01
CA ALA A 27 1.87 11.37 -4.87
C ALA A 27 0.39 11.43 -5.24
N LEU A 28 0.01 11.01 -6.44
CA LEU A 28 -1.38 11.03 -6.93
C LEU A 28 -2.36 10.31 -5.99
N SER A 29 -1.90 9.24 -5.34
CA SER A 29 -2.71 8.53 -4.33
C SER A 29 -2.99 9.38 -3.08
N THR A 30 -2.05 10.23 -2.68
CA THR A 30 -2.23 11.18 -1.56
C THR A 30 -3.16 12.29 -1.96
N VAL A 31 -2.98 12.87 -3.17
CA VAL A 31 -3.88 13.89 -3.73
C VAL A 31 -5.32 13.37 -3.76
N SER A 32 -5.53 12.20 -4.35
CA SER A 32 -6.86 11.58 -4.42
C SER A 32 -7.47 11.28 -3.05
N ALA A 33 -6.65 10.92 -2.05
CA ALA A 33 -7.13 10.68 -0.69
C ALA A 33 -7.55 11.99 -0.01
N TYR A 34 -6.74 13.04 -0.14
CA TYR A 34 -7.01 14.35 0.47
C TYR A 34 -8.25 15.01 -0.15
N LEU A 35 -8.35 15.01 -1.49
CA LEU A 35 -9.55 15.50 -2.17
C LEU A 35 -10.81 14.74 -1.76
N ARG A 36 -10.74 13.43 -1.61
CA ARG A 36 -11.88 12.63 -1.13
C ARG A 36 -12.31 13.02 0.28
N ASP A 37 -11.35 13.27 1.16
CA ASP A 37 -11.62 13.68 2.53
C ASP A 37 -12.27 15.08 2.56
N CYS A 38 -11.78 16.04 1.76
CA CYS A 38 -12.39 17.37 1.62
C CYS A 38 -13.80 17.29 0.99
N ARG A 39 -14.00 16.47 -0.06
CA ARG A 39 -15.34 16.25 -0.64
C ARG A 39 -16.34 15.70 0.36
N ARG A 40 -15.92 14.84 1.28
CA ARG A 40 -16.80 14.36 2.36
C ARG A 40 -17.22 15.48 3.30
N MET A 41 -16.30 16.38 3.62
CA MET A 41 -16.61 17.56 4.42
C MET A 41 -17.63 18.44 3.69
N VAL A 42 -17.39 18.77 2.42
CA VAL A 42 -18.31 19.55 1.58
C VAL A 42 -19.70 18.89 1.51
N ALA A 43 -19.76 17.56 1.35
CA ALA A 43 -21.01 16.82 1.30
C ALA A 43 -21.75 16.81 2.65
N SER A 44 -21.03 16.73 3.78
CA SER A 44 -21.65 16.79 5.11
C SER A 44 -22.17 18.17 5.45
N ALA A 45 -21.49 19.20 4.99
CA ALA A 45 -21.89 20.60 5.12
C ALA A 45 -23.14 20.96 4.30
N GLY A 46 -23.45 20.21 3.28
CA GLY A 46 -24.43 20.54 2.24
C GLY A 46 -25.91 20.48 2.59
N LYS A 47 -26.30 20.29 3.85
CA LYS A 47 -27.69 20.37 4.28
C LYS A 47 -28.12 21.76 4.78
N ALA A 48 -27.17 22.66 5.02
CA ALA A 48 -27.43 24.03 5.42
C ALA A 48 -27.14 25.00 4.26
N SER A 49 -28.02 25.93 3.98
CA SER A 49 -28.05 26.77 2.79
C SER A 49 -26.95 27.88 2.70
N LYS A 50 -25.95 27.88 3.56
CA LYS A 50 -24.89 28.91 3.63
C LYS A 50 -23.49 28.34 3.98
N PHE A 51 -23.13 27.19 3.47
CA PHE A 51 -21.81 26.62 3.74
C PHE A 51 -20.81 27.05 2.67
N THR A 52 -19.91 27.95 3.04
CA THR A 52 -18.71 28.30 2.29
C THR A 52 -17.48 27.99 3.16
N PRO A 53 -16.26 27.92 2.61
CA PRO A 53 -15.06 27.72 3.43
C PRO A 53 -14.93 28.72 4.56
N GLU A 54 -15.35 29.97 4.34
CA GLU A 54 -15.29 31.09 5.28
C GLU A 54 -16.27 30.94 6.45
N SER A 55 -17.34 30.18 6.26
CA SER A 55 -18.36 29.96 7.30
C SER A 55 -18.06 28.80 8.22
N LEU A 56 -17.05 27.97 7.89
CA LEU A 56 -16.66 26.80 8.67
C LEU A 56 -15.79 27.18 9.85
N ASP A 57 -16.19 26.80 11.04
CA ASP A 57 -15.43 26.98 12.26
C ASP A 57 -14.87 25.65 12.83
N LEU A 58 -14.13 25.74 13.91
CA LEU A 58 -13.56 24.59 14.61
C LEU A 58 -14.64 23.62 15.10
N THR A 59 -15.81 24.12 15.48
CA THR A 59 -16.94 23.33 15.99
C THR A 59 -17.51 22.45 14.88
N ASP A 60 -17.70 23.03 13.68
CA ASP A 60 -18.17 22.31 12.50
C ASP A 60 -17.21 21.20 12.09
N LEU A 61 -15.91 21.50 12.12
CA LEU A 61 -14.88 20.50 11.77
C LEU A 61 -14.80 19.38 12.80
N ARG A 62 -14.99 19.67 14.09
CA ARG A 62 -15.10 18.66 15.14
C ARG A 62 -16.33 17.80 14.97
N ALA A 63 -17.50 18.42 14.69
CA ALA A 63 -18.74 17.70 14.42
C ALA A 63 -18.62 16.80 13.19
N HIS A 64 -17.98 17.26 12.12
CA HIS A 64 -17.70 16.45 10.94
C HIS A 64 -16.85 15.20 11.29
N LEU A 65 -15.75 15.36 12.04
CA LEU A 65 -14.90 14.24 12.45
C LEU A 65 -15.61 13.28 13.41
N ALA A 66 -16.44 13.79 14.31
CA ALA A 66 -17.28 12.97 15.19
C ALA A 66 -18.28 12.13 14.39
N ALA A 67 -19.00 12.75 13.45
CA ALA A 67 -19.93 12.03 12.57
C ALA A 67 -19.23 10.93 11.74
N LEU A 68 -18.00 11.15 11.28
CA LEU A 68 -17.21 10.12 10.61
C LEU A 68 -16.80 8.98 11.54
N SER A 69 -16.53 9.29 12.81
CA SER A 69 -16.25 8.28 13.85
C SER A 69 -17.49 7.41 14.11
N ASP A 70 -18.66 8.02 14.25
CA ASP A 70 -19.94 7.33 14.47
C ASP A 70 -20.33 6.45 13.27
N GLN A 71 -19.92 6.83 12.07
CA GLN A 71 -20.06 6.02 10.86
C GLN A 71 -19.04 4.84 10.80
N GLY A 72 -18.22 4.66 11.83
CA GLY A 72 -17.27 3.54 11.95
C GLY A 72 -15.96 3.73 11.19
N LEU A 73 -15.56 4.97 10.87
CA LEU A 73 -14.23 5.19 10.30
C LEU A 73 -13.15 4.85 11.32
N SER A 74 -12.12 4.13 10.86
CA SER A 74 -10.99 3.77 11.73
C SER A 74 -10.24 5.03 12.22
N ALA A 75 -9.62 4.95 13.40
CA ALA A 75 -8.81 6.03 13.98
C ALA A 75 -7.73 6.54 13.01
N ARG A 76 -7.13 5.62 12.21
CA ARG A 76 -6.15 5.97 11.16
C ARG A 76 -6.78 6.79 10.03
N SER A 77 -8.01 6.47 9.63
CA SER A 77 -8.74 7.21 8.60
C SER A 77 -9.16 8.59 9.10
N LEU A 78 -9.57 8.70 10.37
CA LEU A 78 -9.89 9.97 11.02
C LEU A 78 -8.66 10.88 11.13
N ALA A 79 -7.50 10.32 11.52
CA ALA A 79 -6.25 11.07 11.57
C ALA A 79 -5.82 11.58 10.18
N ARG A 80 -5.99 10.76 9.13
CA ARG A 80 -5.73 11.21 7.76
C ARG A 80 -6.71 12.31 7.36
N ASN A 81 -8.01 12.14 7.61
CA ASN A 81 -9.03 13.14 7.29
C ASN A 81 -8.68 14.49 7.94
N ARG A 82 -8.37 14.49 9.23
CA ARG A 82 -7.90 15.69 9.92
C ARG A 82 -6.66 16.31 9.26
N SER A 83 -5.67 15.51 8.88
CA SER A 83 -4.47 15.99 8.18
C SER A 83 -4.82 16.61 6.82
N SER A 84 -5.80 16.03 6.11
CA SER A 84 -6.31 16.55 4.85
C SER A 84 -6.96 17.91 5.05
N LEU A 85 -7.83 18.05 6.05
CA LEU A 85 -8.50 19.32 6.39
C LEU A 85 -7.50 20.41 6.78
N ARG A 86 -6.54 20.10 7.65
CA ARG A 86 -5.48 21.07 8.02
C ARG A 86 -4.67 21.54 6.80
N THR A 87 -4.35 20.61 5.88
CA THR A 87 -3.59 20.99 4.70
C THR A 87 -4.43 21.84 3.75
N TYR A 88 -5.72 21.56 3.65
CA TYR A 88 -6.67 22.30 2.85
C TYR A 88 -6.87 23.74 3.37
N PHE A 89 -7.19 23.91 4.64
CA PHE A 89 -7.41 25.24 5.21
C PHE A 89 -6.14 26.10 5.21
N ARG A 90 -4.98 25.50 5.46
CA ARG A 90 -3.71 26.19 5.29
C ARG A 90 -3.44 26.64 3.86
N PHE A 91 -3.84 25.87 2.88
CA PHE A 91 -3.80 26.28 1.49
C PHE A 91 -4.70 27.50 1.28
N LEU A 92 -5.95 27.49 1.74
CA LEU A 92 -6.86 28.63 1.60
C LEU A 92 -6.33 29.90 2.26
N VAL A 93 -5.69 29.79 3.41
CA VAL A 93 -5.06 30.93 4.09
C VAL A 93 -3.84 31.43 3.30
N ALA A 94 -2.99 30.53 2.80
CA ALA A 94 -1.80 30.87 2.04
C ALA A 94 -2.13 31.59 0.71
N GLU A 95 -3.24 31.17 0.06
CA GLU A 95 -3.75 31.81 -1.17
C GLU A 95 -4.60 33.08 -0.91
N GLY A 96 -4.74 33.49 0.37
CA GLY A 96 -5.49 34.68 0.73
C GLY A 96 -7.02 34.55 0.65
N HIS A 97 -7.53 33.32 0.54
CA HIS A 97 -8.97 33.04 0.50
C HIS A 97 -9.60 33.03 1.91
N LEU A 98 -8.79 32.81 2.95
CA LEU A 98 -9.22 32.89 4.35
C LEU A 98 -8.26 33.77 5.16
N GLY A 99 -8.82 34.50 6.11
CA GLY A 99 -8.01 35.30 7.04
C GLY A 99 -7.40 34.50 8.19
N THR A 100 -8.01 33.38 8.58
CA THR A 100 -7.59 32.54 9.70
C THR A 100 -7.81 31.05 9.38
N ASP A 101 -6.97 30.20 9.96
CA ASP A 101 -7.08 28.74 9.80
C ASP A 101 -8.09 28.17 10.84
N PRO A 102 -9.30 27.73 10.46
CA PRO A 102 -10.29 27.20 11.40
C PRO A 102 -9.85 25.83 11.99
N THR A 103 -8.77 25.24 11.49
CA THR A 103 -8.23 23.98 12.03
C THR A 103 -7.25 24.20 13.18
N GLU A 104 -6.98 25.45 13.58
CA GLU A 104 -6.23 25.73 14.81
C GLU A 104 -6.97 25.17 16.02
N GLY A 105 -6.31 24.34 16.81
CA GLY A 105 -6.96 23.62 17.93
C GLY A 105 -7.73 22.34 17.53
N LEU A 106 -7.67 21.92 16.27
CA LEU A 106 -8.21 20.64 15.85
C LEU A 106 -7.23 19.49 16.24
N ASP A 107 -7.17 19.17 17.55
CA ASP A 107 -6.24 18.20 18.09
C ASP A 107 -6.61 16.75 17.77
N ALA A 108 -5.59 15.88 17.75
CA ALA A 108 -5.82 14.44 17.63
C ALA A 108 -6.16 13.85 19.00
N PRO A 109 -7.13 12.98 19.11
CA PRO A 109 -7.12 12.04 20.21
C PRO A 109 -5.79 11.26 20.19
N PRO A 110 -5.19 10.98 21.37
CA PRO A 110 -3.95 10.20 21.44
C PRO A 110 -4.15 8.87 20.74
N GLN A 111 -3.43 8.66 19.66
CA GLN A 111 -3.44 7.36 18.98
C GLN A 111 -2.62 6.40 19.82
N GLY A 112 -3.25 5.40 20.41
CA GLY A 112 -2.56 4.21 20.86
C GLY A 112 -1.79 3.64 19.66
N ARG A 113 -0.46 3.63 19.72
CA ARG A 113 0.37 2.93 18.72
C ARG A 113 0.10 1.45 18.87
N SER A 114 -0.84 0.91 18.10
CA SER A 114 -0.91 -0.53 17.89
C SER A 114 0.41 -0.94 17.24
N LEU A 115 1.18 -1.78 17.93
CA LEU A 115 2.36 -2.40 17.32
C LEU A 115 1.92 -3.13 16.05
N PRO A 116 2.65 -2.98 14.94
CA PRO A 116 2.35 -3.69 13.72
C PRO A 116 2.34 -5.20 14.00
N HIS A 117 1.30 -5.88 13.57
CA HIS A 117 1.22 -7.34 13.72
C HIS A 117 2.21 -8.00 12.75
N VAL A 118 3.13 -8.79 13.30
CA VAL A 118 4.07 -9.64 12.57
C VAL A 118 3.54 -11.08 12.64
N MET A 119 3.54 -11.80 11.52
CA MET A 119 3.29 -13.24 11.52
C MET A 119 4.56 -13.97 11.91
N SER A 120 4.46 -15.04 12.71
CA SER A 120 5.58 -15.97 12.86
C SER A 120 5.83 -16.74 11.55
N TYR A 121 6.98 -17.40 11.45
CA TYR A 121 7.30 -18.22 10.28
C TYR A 121 6.27 -19.35 10.08
N GLU A 122 5.85 -20.02 11.16
CA GLU A 122 4.83 -21.07 11.14
C GLU A 122 3.47 -20.53 10.65
N GLN A 123 3.11 -19.31 11.05
CA GLN A 123 1.89 -18.66 10.59
C GLN A 123 1.93 -18.35 9.09
N VAL A 124 3.10 -17.92 8.58
CA VAL A 124 3.29 -17.74 7.14
C VAL A 124 3.14 -19.06 6.40
N LEU A 125 3.79 -20.12 6.90
CA LEU A 125 3.68 -21.47 6.31
C LEU A 125 2.24 -21.98 6.34
N ALA A 126 1.50 -21.74 7.40
CA ALA A 126 0.08 -22.14 7.50
C ALA A 126 -0.79 -21.42 6.45
N VAL A 127 -0.54 -20.14 6.18
CA VAL A 127 -1.26 -19.41 5.11
C VAL A 127 -0.91 -19.96 3.73
N LEU A 128 0.35 -20.30 3.47
CA LEU A 128 0.78 -20.92 2.22
C LEU A 128 0.20 -22.33 2.06
N ALA A 129 0.20 -23.14 3.11
CA ALA A 129 -0.36 -24.49 3.11
C ALA A 129 -1.89 -24.53 2.91
N ALA A 130 -2.58 -23.43 3.23
CA ALA A 130 -4.02 -23.31 3.00
C ALA A 130 -4.39 -23.07 1.52
N ILE A 131 -3.40 -23.00 0.60
CA ILE A 131 -3.62 -22.82 -0.83
C ILE A 131 -3.80 -24.23 -1.46
N PRO A 132 -4.97 -24.54 -2.05
CA PRO A 132 -5.21 -25.83 -2.68
C PRO A 132 -4.43 -25.94 -3.99
N VAL A 133 -3.34 -26.69 -4.00
CA VAL A 133 -2.35 -26.74 -5.13
C VAL A 133 -2.87 -27.43 -6.40
N GLU A 134 -4.07 -27.93 -6.42
CA GLU A 134 -4.66 -28.65 -7.54
C GLU A 134 -5.40 -27.75 -8.55
N ASP A 135 -5.75 -26.53 -8.17
CA ASP A 135 -6.40 -25.54 -9.03
C ASP A 135 -5.32 -24.70 -9.77
N PRO A 136 -5.38 -24.51 -11.09
CA PRO A 136 -4.50 -23.59 -11.82
C PRO A 136 -4.46 -22.17 -11.25
N LYS A 137 -5.56 -21.68 -10.65
CA LYS A 137 -5.60 -20.41 -9.95
C LYS A 137 -4.77 -20.44 -8.66
N ALA A 138 -4.67 -21.59 -8.03
CA ALA A 138 -3.88 -21.79 -6.84
C ALA A 138 -2.37 -21.65 -7.11
N LEU A 139 -1.90 -22.07 -8.30
CA LEU A 139 -0.51 -21.87 -8.71
C LEU A 139 -0.15 -20.39 -8.79
N ARG A 140 -1.05 -19.55 -9.32
CA ARG A 140 -0.91 -18.09 -9.30
C ARG A 140 -0.85 -17.55 -7.88
N ASP A 141 -1.77 -17.98 -7.03
CA ASP A 141 -1.91 -17.49 -5.67
C ASP A 141 -0.70 -17.89 -4.81
N MET A 142 -0.22 -19.12 -4.98
CA MET A 142 1.00 -19.61 -4.35
C MET A 142 2.21 -18.75 -4.76
N ALA A 143 2.44 -18.57 -6.06
CA ALA A 143 3.53 -17.75 -6.57
C ALA A 143 3.43 -16.31 -6.05
N MET A 144 2.22 -15.76 -5.98
CA MET A 144 1.98 -14.41 -5.48
C MET A 144 2.33 -14.26 -4.00
N LEU A 145 1.89 -15.18 -3.14
CA LEU A 145 2.15 -15.11 -1.70
C LEU A 145 3.62 -15.42 -1.38
N GLU A 146 4.23 -16.35 -2.10
CA GLU A 146 5.67 -16.63 -1.99
C GLU A 146 6.49 -15.38 -2.33
N VAL A 147 6.20 -14.69 -3.44
CA VAL A 147 6.89 -13.45 -3.82
C VAL A 147 6.68 -12.36 -2.77
N LEU A 148 5.45 -12.17 -2.27
CA LEU A 148 5.18 -11.17 -1.22
C LEU A 148 6.02 -11.40 0.02
N TYR A 149 6.12 -12.65 0.46
CA TYR A 149 6.89 -12.99 1.66
C TYR A 149 8.40 -12.98 1.40
N ALA A 150 8.85 -13.57 0.31
CA ALA A 150 10.28 -13.70 0.02
C ALA A 150 10.97 -12.37 -0.29
N SER A 151 10.26 -11.39 -0.84
CA SER A 151 10.87 -10.13 -1.31
C SER A 151 10.40 -8.89 -0.57
N GLY A 152 9.38 -8.99 0.26
CA GLY A 152 8.80 -7.86 0.98
C GLY A 152 8.30 -6.73 0.08
N VAL A 153 8.01 -6.98 -1.19
CA VAL A 153 7.52 -5.97 -2.14
C VAL A 153 6.16 -5.41 -1.73
N ARG A 154 5.87 -4.18 -2.12
CA ARG A 154 4.53 -3.60 -1.94
C ARG A 154 3.55 -4.28 -2.89
N ILE A 155 2.28 -4.39 -2.48
CA ILE A 155 1.23 -4.98 -3.34
C ILE A 155 1.10 -4.27 -4.69
N SER A 156 1.38 -2.98 -4.76
CA SER A 156 1.40 -2.22 -6.02
C SER A 156 2.57 -2.61 -6.92
N GLU A 157 3.75 -2.84 -6.34
CA GLU A 157 4.94 -3.31 -7.06
C GLU A 157 4.71 -4.73 -7.60
N LEU A 158 4.18 -5.63 -6.74
CA LEU A 158 3.84 -7.00 -7.13
C LEU A 158 2.87 -7.04 -8.33
N THR A 159 1.79 -6.26 -8.27
CA THR A 159 0.78 -6.27 -9.36
C THR A 159 1.25 -5.61 -10.64
N GLN A 160 2.31 -4.81 -10.59
CA GLN A 160 2.92 -4.18 -11.76
C GLN A 160 4.07 -5.01 -12.37
N LEU A 161 4.53 -6.05 -11.67
CA LEU A 161 5.63 -6.90 -12.11
C LEU A 161 5.29 -7.52 -13.48
N ARG A 162 6.24 -7.44 -14.41
CA ARG A 162 6.14 -8.04 -15.75
C ARG A 162 7.05 -9.25 -15.86
N VAL A 163 6.74 -10.17 -16.74
CA VAL A 163 7.56 -11.37 -16.97
C VAL A 163 9.00 -11.00 -17.34
N ARG A 164 9.20 -9.95 -18.12
CA ARG A 164 10.54 -9.43 -18.49
C ARG A 164 11.36 -8.89 -17.31
N ASP A 165 10.71 -8.58 -16.19
CA ASP A 165 11.37 -8.04 -14.99
C ASP A 165 11.89 -9.17 -14.07
N LEU A 166 11.57 -10.43 -14.40
CA LEU A 166 12.02 -11.59 -13.64
C LEU A 166 13.39 -12.05 -14.15
N ARG A 167 14.29 -12.33 -13.23
CA ARG A 167 15.60 -12.93 -13.43
C ARG A 167 15.66 -14.20 -12.58
N LEU A 168 14.85 -15.21 -12.98
CA LEU A 168 14.63 -16.40 -12.14
C LEU A 168 15.89 -17.24 -11.99
N ASP A 169 16.76 -17.25 -13.00
CA ASP A 169 18.06 -17.96 -12.94
C ASP A 169 19.03 -17.29 -11.94
N GLU A 170 18.89 -15.98 -11.77
CA GLU A 170 19.67 -15.21 -10.78
C GLU A 170 18.95 -15.18 -9.40
N GLY A 171 17.71 -15.63 -9.30
CA GLY A 171 16.89 -15.52 -8.08
C GLY A 171 16.45 -14.09 -7.75
N LEU A 172 16.29 -13.23 -8.76
CA LEU A 172 16.00 -11.82 -8.62
C LEU A 172 14.75 -11.40 -9.40
N ALA A 173 14.15 -10.30 -8.97
CA ALA A 173 13.21 -9.52 -9.76
C ALA A 173 13.57 -8.03 -9.72
N VAL A 174 13.19 -7.30 -10.78
CA VAL A 174 13.28 -5.83 -10.85
C VAL A 174 11.92 -5.25 -10.53
N VAL A 175 11.82 -4.41 -9.51
CA VAL A 175 10.56 -3.73 -9.15
C VAL A 175 10.67 -2.23 -9.29
N GLN A 176 9.57 -1.60 -9.73
CA GLN A 176 9.49 -0.15 -9.84
C GLN A 176 8.96 0.46 -8.55
N GLY A 177 9.77 1.33 -7.93
CA GLY A 177 9.42 2.10 -6.76
C GLY A 177 8.76 3.45 -7.09
N LYS A 178 8.66 4.33 -6.10
CA LYS A 178 8.16 5.69 -6.26
C LYS A 178 9.12 6.53 -7.12
N GLY A 179 8.59 7.26 -8.10
CA GLY A 179 9.40 8.15 -8.96
C GLY A 179 10.24 7.40 -9.99
N GLU A 180 9.73 6.29 -10.53
CA GLU A 180 10.36 5.47 -11.57
C GLU A 180 11.72 4.84 -11.20
N ARG A 181 12.12 4.92 -9.93
CA ARG A 181 13.33 4.25 -9.45
C ARG A 181 13.12 2.75 -9.43
N GLN A 182 14.04 2.03 -10.05
CA GLN A 182 14.07 0.57 -10.04
C GLN A 182 14.99 0.06 -8.95
N ARG A 183 14.64 -1.09 -8.36
CA ARG A 183 15.53 -1.83 -7.48
C ARG A 183 15.43 -3.32 -7.73
N PHE A 184 16.48 -4.03 -7.42
CA PHE A 184 16.49 -5.49 -7.38
C PHE A 184 15.93 -5.97 -6.05
N VAL A 185 15.16 -7.05 -6.12
CA VAL A 185 14.65 -7.74 -4.92
C VAL A 185 14.95 -9.23 -5.05
N PRO A 186 15.54 -9.87 -4.03
CA PRO A 186 15.71 -11.30 -3.97
C PRO A 186 14.36 -12.02 -3.92
N LEU A 187 14.27 -13.20 -4.52
CA LEU A 187 13.07 -14.02 -4.54
C LEU A 187 13.16 -15.26 -3.64
N GLY A 188 14.37 -15.75 -3.41
CA GLY A 188 14.59 -17.02 -2.72
C GLY A 188 14.10 -18.23 -3.51
N GLY A 189 14.59 -19.42 -3.16
CA GLY A 189 14.35 -20.63 -3.94
C GLY A 189 12.88 -21.04 -4.02
N SER A 190 12.11 -20.84 -2.96
CA SER A 190 10.69 -21.20 -2.91
C SER A 190 9.83 -20.34 -3.83
N ALA A 191 10.05 -19.03 -3.84
CA ALA A 191 9.33 -18.11 -4.73
C ALA A 191 9.72 -18.33 -6.20
N VAL A 192 11.00 -18.61 -6.48
CA VAL A 192 11.47 -18.95 -7.84
C VAL A 192 10.73 -20.19 -8.35
N ARG A 193 10.73 -21.29 -7.59
CA ARG A 193 10.01 -22.52 -7.98
C ARG A 193 8.51 -22.30 -8.20
N ALA A 194 7.88 -21.55 -7.30
CA ALA A 194 6.45 -21.23 -7.43
C ALA A 194 6.14 -20.38 -8.66
N LEU A 195 6.97 -19.38 -8.95
CA LEU A 195 6.88 -18.57 -10.18
C LEU A 195 7.08 -19.42 -11.45
N GLN A 196 8.13 -20.24 -11.50
CA GLN A 196 8.41 -21.11 -12.64
C GLN A 196 7.24 -22.04 -12.92
N ARG A 197 6.69 -22.65 -11.87
CA ARG A 197 5.53 -23.53 -11.99
C ARG A 197 4.30 -22.77 -12.52
N TYR A 198 3.97 -21.62 -11.92
CA TYR A 198 2.85 -20.79 -12.37
C TYR A 198 3.00 -20.34 -13.83
N LEU A 199 4.19 -19.82 -14.19
CA LEU A 199 4.48 -19.32 -15.53
C LEU A 199 4.41 -20.41 -16.60
N ARG A 200 4.77 -21.64 -16.27
CA ARG A 200 4.75 -22.78 -17.20
C ARG A 200 3.39 -23.47 -17.27
N GLU A 201 2.74 -23.70 -16.13
CA GLU A 201 1.59 -24.61 -16.03
C GLU A 201 0.23 -23.93 -16.02
N ALA A 202 0.14 -22.68 -15.61
CA ALA A 202 -1.17 -22.03 -15.46
C ALA A 202 -1.30 -20.68 -16.17
N ARG A 203 -0.23 -19.89 -16.22
CA ARG A 203 -0.30 -18.56 -16.83
C ARG A 203 -0.60 -18.57 -18.33
N PRO A 204 -0.06 -19.49 -19.15
CA PRO A 204 -0.37 -19.51 -20.58
C PRO A 204 -1.87 -19.66 -20.86
N ASP A 205 -2.56 -20.52 -20.12
CA ASP A 205 -4.01 -20.74 -20.28
C ASP A 205 -4.85 -19.56 -19.75
N GLN A 206 -4.29 -18.79 -18.82
CA GLN A 206 -4.94 -17.60 -18.29
C GLN A 206 -4.73 -16.38 -19.18
N ASP A 207 -3.67 -16.32 -19.97
CA ASP A 207 -3.33 -15.18 -20.83
C ASP A 207 -4.20 -15.21 -22.11
N ARG A 208 -5.06 -14.20 -22.22
CA ARG A 208 -5.95 -14.02 -23.38
C ARG A 208 -5.46 -12.92 -24.32
N GLY A 209 -4.15 -12.68 -24.36
CA GLY A 209 -3.54 -11.63 -25.19
C GLY A 209 -3.73 -10.20 -24.65
N GLN A 210 -4.28 -10.05 -23.44
CA GLN A 210 -4.53 -8.73 -22.81
C GLN A 210 -3.72 -8.50 -21.53
N SER A 211 -2.70 -9.34 -21.30
CA SER A 211 -1.91 -9.31 -20.06
C SER A 211 -0.92 -8.14 -19.98
N ASP A 212 -0.59 -7.51 -21.11
CA ASP A 212 0.50 -6.48 -21.19
C ASP A 212 1.80 -6.99 -20.54
N GLY A 213 2.08 -8.29 -20.67
CA GLY A 213 3.23 -8.96 -20.08
C GLY A 213 3.21 -9.03 -18.55
N ALA A 214 2.11 -8.72 -17.86
CA ALA A 214 2.02 -8.84 -16.42
C ALA A 214 2.26 -10.28 -15.94
N VAL A 215 2.97 -10.45 -14.82
CA VAL A 215 3.18 -11.76 -14.20
C VAL A 215 1.85 -12.33 -13.72
N PHE A 216 1.15 -11.60 -12.85
CA PHE A 216 -0.07 -12.07 -12.19
C PHE A 216 -1.32 -11.59 -12.93
N LEU A 217 -2.16 -12.55 -13.33
CA LEU A 217 -3.35 -12.30 -14.13
C LEU A 217 -4.63 -12.52 -13.31
N ASN A 218 -5.67 -11.76 -13.65
CA ASN A 218 -7.01 -11.99 -13.15
C ASN A 218 -7.75 -13.05 -14.04
N HIS A 219 -8.98 -13.38 -13.70
CA HIS A 219 -9.79 -14.37 -14.45
C HIS A 219 -10.17 -13.93 -15.88
N HIS A 220 -9.96 -12.67 -16.23
CA HIS A 220 -10.15 -12.15 -17.59
C HIS A 220 -8.87 -12.17 -18.43
N GLY A 221 -7.74 -12.68 -17.90
CA GLY A 221 -6.44 -12.66 -18.58
C GLY A 221 -5.75 -11.30 -18.58
N ARG A 222 -6.24 -10.35 -17.79
CA ARG A 222 -5.65 -9.03 -17.63
C ARG A 222 -4.83 -8.97 -16.35
N ARG A 223 -3.98 -7.94 -16.24
CA ARG A 223 -3.21 -7.64 -15.04
C ARG A 223 -4.08 -7.70 -13.78
N LEU A 224 -3.61 -8.39 -12.75
CA LEU A 224 -4.28 -8.45 -11.45
C LEU A 224 -4.27 -7.07 -10.78
N SER A 225 -5.43 -6.60 -10.34
CA SER A 225 -5.54 -5.33 -9.62
C SER A 225 -5.08 -5.47 -8.16
N ARG A 226 -4.69 -4.34 -7.54
CA ARG A 226 -4.36 -4.31 -6.09
C ARG A 226 -5.48 -4.87 -5.22
N THR A 227 -6.72 -4.52 -5.54
CA THR A 227 -7.90 -5.04 -4.83
C THR A 227 -8.06 -6.54 -5.05
N GLY A 228 -7.79 -7.03 -6.26
CA GLY A 228 -7.82 -8.46 -6.57
C GLY A 228 -6.76 -9.23 -5.77
N ALA A 229 -5.53 -8.74 -5.77
CA ALA A 229 -4.44 -9.33 -4.98
C ALA A 229 -4.73 -9.31 -3.48
N TRP A 230 -5.30 -8.21 -2.95
CA TRP A 230 -5.71 -8.12 -1.55
C TRP A 230 -6.80 -9.16 -1.19
N LYS A 231 -7.80 -9.36 -2.07
CA LYS A 231 -8.84 -10.40 -1.88
C LYS A 231 -8.24 -11.81 -1.87
N ILE A 232 -7.23 -12.07 -2.68
CA ILE A 232 -6.52 -13.36 -2.69
C ILE A 232 -5.82 -13.59 -1.35
N VAL A 233 -5.02 -12.62 -0.88
CA VAL A 233 -4.37 -12.73 0.44
C VAL A 233 -5.39 -13.01 1.52
N ARG A 234 -6.47 -12.23 1.58
CA ARG A 234 -7.52 -12.41 2.59
C ARG A 234 -8.14 -13.81 2.53
N ARG A 235 -8.45 -14.32 1.35
CA ARG A 235 -9.05 -15.65 1.18
C ARG A 235 -8.18 -16.75 1.79
N HIS A 236 -6.87 -16.74 1.55
CA HIS A 236 -5.97 -17.76 2.08
C HIS A 236 -5.68 -17.58 3.57
N VAL A 237 -5.67 -16.34 4.07
CA VAL A 237 -5.63 -16.06 5.50
C VAL A 237 -6.89 -16.58 6.21
N ASP A 238 -8.07 -16.36 5.63
CA ASP A 238 -9.33 -16.85 6.19
C ASP A 238 -9.40 -18.39 6.14
N ALA A 239 -8.87 -19.02 5.09
CA ALA A 239 -8.75 -20.48 5.00
C ALA A 239 -7.80 -21.05 6.08
N ALA A 240 -6.64 -20.42 6.30
CA ALA A 240 -5.72 -20.83 7.37
C ALA A 240 -6.34 -20.68 8.77
N ARG A 241 -7.15 -19.65 8.99
CA ARG A 241 -7.92 -19.48 10.24
C ARG A 241 -8.95 -20.59 10.41
N ALA A 242 -9.68 -20.92 9.34
CA ALA A 242 -10.65 -22.02 9.36
C ALA A 242 -9.99 -23.38 9.64
N ALA A 243 -8.72 -23.55 9.26
CA ALA A 243 -7.89 -24.71 9.59
C ALA A 243 -7.27 -24.65 11.01
N GLY A 244 -7.66 -23.68 11.84
CA GLY A 244 -7.25 -23.57 13.25
C GLY A 244 -6.03 -22.67 13.51
N THR A 245 -5.44 -22.04 12.50
CA THR A 245 -4.30 -21.14 12.72
C THR A 245 -4.75 -19.84 13.36
N ARG A 246 -4.19 -19.49 14.50
CA ARG A 246 -4.47 -18.20 15.17
C ARG A 246 -3.73 -17.08 14.45
N LEU A 247 -4.47 -16.26 13.69
CA LEU A 247 -3.96 -15.12 12.94
C LEU A 247 -4.69 -13.84 13.35
N GLY A 248 -3.96 -12.79 13.63
CA GLY A 248 -4.49 -11.42 13.76
C GLY A 248 -4.94 -10.85 12.42
N ILE A 249 -5.00 -9.52 12.29
CA ILE A 249 -5.31 -8.86 11.02
C ILE A 249 -4.10 -9.00 10.09
N VAL A 250 -4.21 -9.85 9.08
CA VAL A 250 -3.18 -10.07 8.07
C VAL A 250 -3.54 -9.36 6.76
N THR A 251 -2.60 -8.60 6.25
CA THR A 251 -2.69 -7.83 4.99
C THR A 251 -1.41 -8.03 4.18
N PRO A 252 -1.34 -7.61 2.91
CA PRO A 252 -0.07 -7.60 2.17
C PRO A 252 1.06 -6.82 2.88
N HIS A 253 0.72 -5.78 3.65
CA HIS A 253 1.71 -5.07 4.47
C HIS A 253 2.22 -5.91 5.64
N THR A 254 1.41 -6.82 6.17
CA THR A 254 1.83 -7.76 7.22
C THR A 254 2.90 -8.71 6.67
N PHE A 255 2.74 -9.24 5.44
CA PHE A 255 3.77 -10.07 4.79
C PHE A 255 5.10 -9.32 4.66
N ARG A 256 5.06 -8.08 4.17
CA ARG A 256 6.25 -7.24 4.05
C ARG A 256 6.89 -6.94 5.41
N HIS A 257 6.09 -6.73 6.44
CA HIS A 257 6.59 -6.49 7.79
C HIS A 257 7.22 -7.73 8.39
N SER A 258 6.58 -8.89 8.21
CA SER A 258 7.14 -10.19 8.62
C SER A 258 8.45 -10.51 7.89
N PHE A 259 8.53 -10.24 6.57
CA PHE A 259 9.79 -10.33 5.82
C PHE A 259 10.91 -9.53 6.46
N ALA A 260 10.68 -8.25 6.74
CA ALA A 260 11.69 -7.38 7.34
C ALA A 260 12.09 -7.85 8.73
N THR A 261 11.12 -8.20 9.57
CA THR A 261 11.34 -8.64 10.94
C THR A 261 12.13 -9.95 10.97
N HIS A 262 11.74 -10.95 10.18
CA HIS A 262 12.43 -12.24 10.16
C HIS A 262 13.88 -12.12 9.66
N LEU A 263 14.15 -11.29 8.67
CA LEU A 263 15.52 -11.03 8.23
C LEU A 263 16.36 -10.43 9.37
N LEU A 264 15.84 -9.39 10.05
CA LEU A 264 16.53 -8.72 11.15
C LEU A 264 16.73 -9.64 12.36
N GLU A 265 15.71 -10.41 12.75
CA GLU A 265 15.78 -11.38 13.84
C GLU A 265 16.80 -12.48 13.58
N ASN A 266 16.97 -12.87 12.32
CA ASN A 266 17.97 -13.86 11.91
C ASN A 266 19.38 -13.27 11.75
N GLY A 267 19.53 -11.93 11.85
CA GLY A 267 20.84 -11.27 11.85
C GLY A 267 21.21 -10.55 10.56
N ALA A 268 20.27 -10.35 9.63
CA ALA A 268 20.55 -9.54 8.42
C ALA A 268 20.84 -8.08 8.79
N GLY A 269 21.76 -7.48 8.05
CA GLY A 269 22.10 -6.08 8.21
C GLY A 269 20.91 -5.15 7.90
N LEU A 270 20.65 -4.17 8.80
CA LEU A 270 19.55 -3.22 8.64
C LEU A 270 19.60 -2.49 7.29
N ALA A 271 20.80 -2.12 6.82
CA ALA A 271 20.99 -1.45 5.54
C ALA A 271 20.55 -2.32 4.36
N ALA A 272 20.90 -3.63 4.36
CA ALA A 272 20.46 -4.57 3.34
C ALA A 272 18.95 -4.72 3.30
N VAL A 273 18.30 -4.84 4.47
CA VAL A 273 16.84 -4.94 4.58
C VAL A 273 16.16 -3.65 4.07
N GLN A 274 16.70 -2.49 4.40
CA GLN A 274 16.17 -1.20 3.94
C GLN A 274 16.29 -1.03 2.42
N GLU A 275 17.41 -1.47 1.83
CA GLU A 275 17.62 -1.46 0.38
C GLU A 275 16.63 -2.39 -0.32
N MET A 276 16.47 -3.65 0.14
CA MET A 276 15.46 -4.59 -0.38
C MET A 276 14.06 -3.99 -0.32
N LEU A 277 13.74 -3.26 0.75
CA LEU A 277 12.43 -2.63 0.94
C LEU A 277 12.25 -1.33 0.12
N GLY A 278 13.32 -0.67 -0.31
CA GLY A 278 13.26 0.60 -1.03
C GLY A 278 12.69 1.72 -0.15
N HIS A 279 13.29 1.96 1.01
CA HIS A 279 12.99 3.08 1.88
C HIS A 279 13.71 4.32 1.38
N ALA A 280 12.95 5.36 0.97
CA ALA A 280 13.47 6.59 0.37
C ALA A 280 14.01 7.62 1.38
N ASP A 281 13.88 7.36 2.66
CA ASP A 281 14.08 8.37 3.72
C ASP A 281 15.26 8.01 4.65
N ILE A 282 16.47 8.03 4.09
CA ILE A 282 17.66 8.12 4.95
C ILE A 282 18.62 9.10 4.29
N SER A 283 19.00 10.12 5.07
CA SER A 283 20.07 11.09 4.80
C SER A 283 21.46 10.46 4.57
N THR A 284 21.54 9.14 4.48
CA THR A 284 22.73 8.30 4.22
C THR A 284 22.77 7.77 2.79
N THR A 285 21.94 8.25 1.87
CA THR A 285 21.88 7.79 0.46
C THR A 285 23.20 8.00 -0.31
N GLN A 286 24.14 8.74 0.24
CA GLN A 286 25.44 8.97 -0.43
C GLN A 286 26.48 7.85 -0.21
N ILE A 287 26.30 6.94 0.74
CA ILE A 287 27.30 5.90 1.06
C ILE A 287 26.97 4.55 0.43
N TYR A 288 25.70 4.28 0.08
CA TYR A 288 25.22 2.96 -0.38
C TYR A 288 24.70 2.91 -1.81
N THR A 289 25.17 3.80 -2.69
CA THR A 289 24.79 3.82 -4.11
C THR A 289 25.21 2.58 -4.91
N HIS A 290 25.97 1.68 -4.31
CA HIS A 290 26.48 0.44 -4.91
C HIS A 290 26.41 -0.77 -3.95
N VAL A 291 25.25 -1.02 -3.32
CA VAL A 291 25.07 -2.35 -2.71
C VAL A 291 25.03 -3.36 -3.85
N ASP A 292 26.08 -4.18 -3.97
CA ASP A 292 26.21 -5.19 -5.00
C ASP A 292 25.03 -6.17 -4.90
N ARG A 293 24.47 -6.58 -6.05
CA ARG A 293 23.40 -7.58 -6.13
C ARG A 293 23.77 -8.88 -5.44
N SER A 294 25.03 -9.28 -5.53
CA SER A 294 25.57 -10.46 -4.87
C SER A 294 25.44 -10.36 -3.35
N PHE A 295 25.71 -9.20 -2.77
CA PHE A 295 25.53 -8.96 -1.34
C PHE A 295 24.07 -9.07 -0.91
N LEU A 296 23.12 -8.49 -1.65
CA LEU A 296 21.70 -8.61 -1.32
C LEU A 296 21.20 -10.06 -1.41
N LEU A 297 21.66 -10.81 -2.42
CA LEU A 297 21.34 -12.22 -2.57
C LEU A 297 21.94 -13.08 -1.45
N GLU A 298 23.17 -12.81 -1.04
CA GLU A 298 23.83 -13.52 0.05
C GLU A 298 23.15 -13.25 1.38
N GLU A 299 22.88 -11.97 1.71
CA GLU A 299 22.13 -11.58 2.90
C GLU A 299 20.74 -12.24 2.94
N HIS A 300 20.03 -12.21 1.82
CA HIS A 300 18.73 -12.85 1.72
C HIS A 300 18.82 -14.37 1.90
N ARG A 301 19.74 -15.03 1.18
CA ARG A 301 19.92 -16.49 1.24
C ARG A 301 20.30 -16.96 2.65
N ARG A 302 21.11 -16.17 3.34
CA ARG A 302 21.62 -16.52 4.67
C ARG A 302 20.59 -16.33 5.77
N TYR A 303 19.78 -15.27 5.68
CA TYR A 303 18.95 -14.83 6.79
C TYR A 303 17.45 -14.94 6.55
N HIS A 304 17.00 -15.10 5.31
CA HIS A 304 15.57 -15.29 5.04
C HIS A 304 15.18 -16.76 5.25
N PRO A 305 14.07 -17.04 5.98
CA PRO A 305 13.66 -18.43 6.28
C PRO A 305 13.37 -19.30 5.05
N ARG A 306 13.18 -18.69 3.87
CA ARG A 306 12.96 -19.33 2.56
C ARG A 306 13.95 -18.84 1.50
N GLY A 307 15.10 -18.37 1.92
CA GLY A 307 16.20 -17.87 1.09
C GLY A 307 16.87 -18.91 0.18
#